data_28b72a8b8425479e0cc9e814e2a50048
#
_entry.id   28b72a8b8425479e0cc9e814e2a50048
#
_cell.length_a   1.000
_cell.length_b   1.000
_cell.length_c   1.000
_cell.angle_alpha   90.00
_cell.angle_beta   90.00
_cell.angle_gamma   90.00
#
_symmetry.space_group_name_H-M   'P 1'
#
loop_
_entity.id
_entity.type
_entity.pdbx_description
1 polymer ?
#
loop_
_entity_poly.entity_id
_entity_poly.type
_entity_poly.pdbx_seq_one_letter_code
_entity_poly.pdbx_strand_id
1 'polypeptide(L)'
;CSSDLLEVGSFGFCTYRICDWGRGRELHVEKGFDVLRTQSRPDPVHLGAYDPAGPASVRRGVTHRLFVADVADVRGSWEQELGGRYHVVSCVGGTARLRSAEGTVELPCTRSALVPASAGSYVVEGDCRVIRSYATRPGEEE
;
A
#
# COMPACT_ATOMS: atom_id res chain seq x y z
N CYS A 1 6.25 -5.12 -14.33
CA CYS A 1 5.25 -5.83 -13.52
C CYS A 1 5.93 -6.99 -12.83
N SER A 2 6.26 -6.80 -11.57
CA SER A 2 6.93 -7.83 -10.77
C SER A 2 5.87 -8.81 -10.26
N SER A 3 5.59 -9.84 -11.04
CA SER A 3 4.69 -10.94 -10.69
C SER A 3 5.45 -12.09 -10.00
N ASP A 4 6.53 -11.77 -9.31
CA ASP A 4 7.44 -12.76 -8.72
C ASP A 4 7.02 -13.24 -7.33
N LEU A 5 5.81 -12.92 -6.88
CA LEU A 5 5.41 -13.04 -5.49
C LEU A 5 4.39 -14.15 -5.20
N LEU A 6 4.63 -15.35 -5.72
CA LEU A 6 4.21 -16.54 -5.02
C LEU A 6 5.44 -17.14 -4.30
N GLU A 7 5.97 -16.38 -3.36
CA GLU A 7 6.97 -16.83 -2.42
C GLU A 7 6.33 -17.05 -1.06
N VAL A 8 6.44 -18.26 -0.54
CA VAL A 8 6.05 -18.59 0.82
C VAL A 8 7.23 -18.26 1.71
N GLY A 9 7.14 -17.14 2.43
CA GLY A 9 8.16 -16.71 3.38
C GLY A 9 7.88 -17.23 4.78
N SER A 10 8.89 -17.84 5.40
CA SER A 10 8.95 -18.03 6.84
C SER A 10 9.69 -16.84 7.46
N PHE A 11 9.36 -16.51 8.72
CA PHE A 11 10.07 -15.49 9.51
C PHE A 11 11.55 -15.90 9.68
N GLY A 12 12.37 -15.46 8.76
CA GLY A 12 13.79 -15.81 8.68
C GLY A 12 14.18 -15.94 7.20
N PHE A 13 15.25 -15.48 6.82
CA PHE A 13 15.93 -15.29 5.55
C PHE A 13 15.75 -16.33 4.41
N CYS A 14 14.75 -17.19 4.43
CA CYS A 14 14.49 -18.17 3.38
C CYS A 14 13.11 -17.96 2.77
N THR A 15 13.09 -17.63 1.50
CA THR A 15 11.90 -17.65 0.65
C THR A 15 11.94 -18.89 -0.23
N TYR A 16 10.81 -19.59 -0.34
CA TYR A 16 10.68 -20.77 -1.22
C TYR A 16 9.88 -20.40 -2.46
N ARG A 17 10.48 -20.61 -3.63
CA ARG A 17 9.83 -20.36 -4.91
C ARG A 17 8.97 -21.55 -5.29
N ILE A 18 7.65 -21.35 -5.33
CA ILE A 18 6.67 -22.39 -5.71
C ILE A 18 6.14 -22.19 -7.12
N CYS A 19 6.38 -21.05 -7.75
CA CYS A 19 6.02 -20.75 -9.13
C CYS A 19 7.08 -19.86 -9.77
N ASP A 20 7.38 -20.05 -11.05
CA ASP A 20 8.39 -19.28 -11.78
C ASP A 20 7.91 -18.72 -13.13
N TRP A 21 6.65 -18.89 -13.48
CA TRP A 21 6.07 -18.34 -14.71
C TRP A 21 6.90 -18.64 -15.98
N GLY A 22 7.54 -19.82 -16.04
CA GLY A 22 8.31 -20.27 -17.21
C GLY A 22 9.72 -19.67 -17.34
N ARG A 23 10.28 -19.05 -16.31
CA ARG A 23 11.65 -18.48 -16.35
C ARG A 23 12.76 -19.50 -16.14
N GLY A 24 12.43 -20.78 -15.89
CA GLY A 24 13.38 -21.87 -15.77
C GLY A 24 14.24 -21.90 -14.51
N ARG A 25 13.86 -21.14 -13.48
CA ARG A 25 14.55 -21.15 -12.17
C ARG A 25 14.10 -22.34 -11.34
N GLU A 26 14.95 -22.82 -10.44
CA GLU A 26 14.63 -23.93 -9.54
C GLU A 26 13.40 -23.61 -8.69
N LEU A 27 12.48 -24.58 -8.61
CA LEU A 27 11.30 -24.52 -7.76
C LEU A 27 11.56 -25.30 -6.46
N HIS A 28 11.10 -24.75 -5.34
CA HIS A 28 11.22 -25.33 -4.01
C HIS A 28 9.85 -25.80 -3.50
N VAL A 29 9.12 -26.52 -4.33
CA VAL A 29 7.70 -26.85 -4.10
C VAL A 29 7.52 -27.64 -2.80
N GLU A 30 8.27 -28.72 -2.61
CA GLU A 30 8.17 -29.55 -1.39
C GLU A 30 8.47 -28.75 -0.12
N LYS A 31 9.60 -28.03 -0.11
CA LYS A 31 9.97 -27.18 1.02
C LYS A 31 8.97 -26.05 1.29
N GLY A 32 8.36 -25.52 0.22
CA GLY A 32 7.31 -24.52 0.33
C GLY A 32 6.06 -25.07 1.01
N PHE A 33 5.66 -26.29 0.67
CA PHE A 33 4.52 -26.96 1.29
C PHE A 33 4.79 -27.34 2.75
N ASP A 34 6.01 -27.75 3.10
CA ASP A 34 6.39 -28.10 4.47
C ASP A 34 6.23 -26.93 5.46
N VAL A 35 6.44 -25.69 4.97
CA VAL A 35 6.32 -24.48 5.82
C VAL A 35 4.97 -23.79 5.67
N LEU A 36 4.12 -24.25 4.79
CA LEU A 36 2.82 -23.63 4.51
C LEU A 36 1.86 -23.84 5.70
N ARG A 37 1.40 -22.74 6.27
CA ARG A 37 0.38 -22.78 7.33
C ARG A 37 -1.01 -22.82 6.70
N THR A 38 -1.48 -24.01 6.33
CA THR A 38 -2.78 -24.22 5.69
C THR A 38 -3.98 -23.88 6.59
N GLN A 39 -3.77 -23.83 7.90
CA GLN A 39 -4.81 -23.49 8.88
C GLN A 39 -4.92 -21.96 9.12
N SER A 40 -3.98 -21.17 8.63
CA SER A 40 -4.06 -19.73 8.71
C SER A 40 -5.11 -19.24 7.72
N ARG A 41 -6.18 -18.65 8.24
CA ARG A 41 -7.19 -17.98 7.44
C ARG A 41 -6.98 -16.49 7.59
N PRO A 42 -6.40 -15.80 6.59
CA PRO A 42 -6.35 -14.34 6.63
C PRO A 42 -7.79 -13.81 6.62
N ASP A 43 -8.04 -12.82 7.45
CA ASP A 43 -9.28 -12.04 7.42
C ASP A 43 -9.03 -10.79 6.56
N PRO A 44 -9.36 -10.83 5.27
CA PRO A 44 -9.07 -9.71 4.38
C PRO A 44 -9.96 -8.53 4.72
N VAL A 45 -9.39 -7.33 4.71
CA VAL A 45 -10.14 -6.09 4.88
C VAL A 45 -11.00 -5.85 3.63
N HIS A 46 -12.31 -5.95 3.78
CA HIS A 46 -13.26 -5.64 2.72
C HIS A 46 -13.57 -4.14 2.69
N LEU A 47 -13.00 -3.45 1.72
CA LEU A 47 -13.16 -1.99 1.59
C LEU A 47 -14.48 -1.56 0.96
N GLY A 48 -15.22 -2.48 0.35
CA GLY A 48 -16.45 -2.19 -0.37
C GLY A 48 -16.24 -1.45 -1.69
N ALA A 49 -17.35 -1.03 -2.30
CA ALA A 49 -17.31 -0.22 -3.51
C ALA A 49 -16.76 1.20 -3.22
N TYR A 50 -16.29 1.86 -4.26
CA TYR A 50 -15.94 3.27 -4.21
C TYR A 50 -17.21 4.09 -4.02
N ASP A 51 -17.34 4.70 -2.85
CA ASP A 51 -18.47 5.58 -2.52
C ASP A 51 -18.01 6.60 -1.45
N PRO A 52 -17.40 7.71 -1.86
CA PRO A 52 -16.99 8.74 -0.92
C PRO A 52 -18.19 9.48 -0.38
N ALA A 53 -18.37 9.48 0.94
CA ALA A 53 -19.43 10.19 1.64
C ALA A 53 -19.24 11.73 1.67
N GLY A 54 -18.25 12.24 0.92
CA GLY A 54 -17.88 13.66 0.86
C GLY A 54 -16.71 13.84 -0.10
N PRO A 55 -15.88 14.89 0.07
CA PRO A 55 -14.72 15.11 -0.77
C PRO A 55 -13.66 14.01 -0.62
N ALA A 56 -13.65 13.31 0.53
CA ALA A 56 -12.84 12.12 0.75
C ALA A 56 -13.45 11.21 1.81
N SER A 57 -13.30 9.90 1.62
CA SER A 57 -13.64 8.87 2.59
C SER A 57 -12.42 8.00 2.85
N VAL A 58 -11.94 7.96 4.09
CA VAL A 58 -10.71 7.28 4.48
C VAL A 58 -11.01 6.08 5.37
N ARG A 59 -10.42 4.95 5.05
CA ARG A 59 -10.56 3.71 5.83
C ARG A 59 -9.18 3.15 6.14
N ARG A 60 -9.00 2.67 7.37
CA ARG A 60 -7.82 1.95 7.78
C ARG A 60 -7.78 0.58 7.11
N GLY A 61 -6.79 0.34 6.27
CA GLY A 61 -6.57 -0.96 5.62
C GLY A 61 -5.72 -1.89 6.47
N VAL A 62 -4.57 -1.41 6.91
CA VAL A 62 -3.62 -2.18 7.71
C VAL A 62 -3.04 -1.32 8.82
N THR A 63 -2.97 -1.88 10.02
CA THR A 63 -2.14 -1.38 11.12
C THR A 63 -1.15 -2.47 11.49
N HIS A 64 0.13 -2.18 11.38
CA HIS A 64 1.21 -3.09 11.74
C HIS A 64 2.29 -2.30 12.47
N ARG A 65 3.06 -2.98 13.34
CA ARG A 65 4.13 -2.34 14.13
C ARG A 65 5.19 -1.61 13.30
N LEU A 66 5.29 -1.87 12.00
CA LEU A 66 6.27 -1.26 11.10
C LEU A 66 5.65 -0.21 10.18
N PHE A 67 4.37 -0.35 9.86
CA PHE A 67 3.71 0.56 8.93
C PHE A 67 2.19 0.58 9.10
N VAL A 68 1.61 1.64 8.59
CA VAL A 68 0.17 1.81 8.43
C VAL A 68 -0.14 1.98 6.95
N ALA A 69 -1.27 1.43 6.51
CA ALA A 69 -1.82 1.68 5.19
C ALA A 69 -3.30 2.08 5.30
N ASP A 70 -3.62 3.25 4.80
CA ASP A 70 -4.99 3.75 4.67
C ASP A 70 -5.42 3.74 3.22
N VAL A 71 -6.69 3.44 2.98
CA VAL A 71 -7.31 3.57 1.66
C VAL A 71 -8.24 4.77 1.69
N ALA A 72 -8.02 5.71 0.79
CA ALA A 72 -8.84 6.89 0.62
C ALA A 72 -9.53 6.87 -0.74
N ASP A 73 -10.84 7.03 -0.70
CA ASP A 73 -11.67 7.34 -1.85
C ASP A 73 -11.85 8.86 -1.88
N VAL A 74 -11.33 9.51 -2.92
CA VAL A 74 -11.32 10.97 -3.06
C VAL A 74 -12.21 11.38 -4.22
N ARG A 75 -13.13 12.33 -3.94
CA ARG A 75 -13.93 13.03 -4.96
C ARG A 75 -13.84 14.51 -4.67
N GLY A 76 -12.76 15.13 -5.15
CA GLY A 76 -12.43 16.52 -4.87
C GLY A 76 -11.05 16.67 -4.30
N SER A 77 -10.91 16.92 -3.00
CA SER A 77 -9.62 17.13 -2.34
C SER A 77 -9.52 16.46 -0.98
N TRP A 78 -8.35 15.94 -0.69
CA TRP A 78 -7.99 15.33 0.60
C TRP A 78 -6.64 15.86 1.06
N GLU A 79 -6.67 16.70 2.08
CA GLU A 79 -5.47 17.29 2.66
C GLU A 79 -4.85 16.39 3.73
N GLN A 80 -3.52 16.33 3.74
CA GLN A 80 -2.75 15.49 4.65
C GLN A 80 -1.52 16.20 5.18
N GLU A 81 -1.33 16.08 6.49
CA GLU A 81 -0.09 16.48 7.14
C GLU A 81 0.86 15.28 7.28
N LEU A 82 2.14 15.53 7.06
CA LEU A 82 3.17 14.49 7.11
C LEU A 82 3.63 14.18 8.54
N GLY A 83 3.50 15.13 9.46
CA GLY A 83 3.91 14.95 10.86
C GLY A 83 5.37 14.52 11.01
N GLY A 84 6.25 14.99 10.11
CA GLY A 84 7.67 14.63 10.10
C GLY A 84 7.98 13.20 9.59
N ARG A 85 7.06 12.57 8.87
CA ARG A 85 7.22 11.27 8.20
C ARG A 85 7.07 11.45 6.69
N TYR A 86 7.72 10.58 5.91
CA TYR A 86 7.38 10.47 4.49
C TYR A 86 6.11 9.63 4.33
N HIS A 87 5.32 9.93 3.31
CA HIS A 87 4.20 9.10 2.90
C HIS A 87 4.46 8.54 1.50
N VAL A 88 4.04 7.31 1.27
CA VAL A 88 3.92 6.74 -0.06
C VAL A 88 2.45 6.77 -0.43
N VAL A 89 2.12 7.38 -1.56
CA VAL A 89 0.76 7.45 -2.09
C VAL A 89 0.72 6.67 -3.40
N SER A 90 -0.12 5.64 -3.45
CA SER A 90 -0.30 4.79 -4.64
C SER A 90 -1.72 4.96 -5.16
N CYS A 91 -1.88 5.35 -6.42
CA CYS A 91 -3.18 5.42 -7.06
C CYS A 91 -3.59 4.04 -7.56
N VAL A 92 -4.74 3.54 -7.08
CA VAL A 92 -5.28 2.22 -7.40
C VAL A 92 -6.60 2.28 -8.19
N GLY A 93 -7.12 3.48 -8.41
CA GLY A 93 -8.30 3.71 -9.24
C GLY A 93 -8.41 5.18 -9.64
N GLY A 94 -8.82 5.46 -10.87
CA GLY A 94 -8.91 6.81 -11.39
C GLY A 94 -7.54 7.45 -11.66
N THR A 95 -7.46 8.76 -11.49
CA THR A 95 -6.22 9.56 -11.59
C THR A 95 -6.20 10.55 -10.45
N ALA A 96 -5.14 10.50 -9.65
CA ALA A 96 -4.89 11.45 -8.57
C ALA A 96 -3.92 12.54 -9.02
N ARG A 97 -4.07 13.73 -8.45
CA ARG A 97 -3.10 14.82 -8.53
C ARG A 97 -2.60 15.11 -7.11
N LEU A 98 -1.30 14.97 -6.91
CA LEU A 98 -0.64 15.31 -5.65
C LEU A 98 -0.08 16.73 -5.75
N ARG A 99 -0.45 17.59 -4.82
CA ARG A 99 0.06 18.97 -4.74
C ARG A 99 0.70 19.20 -3.36
N SER A 100 1.92 19.69 -3.35
CA SER A 100 2.66 20.09 -2.15
C SER A 100 3.37 21.42 -2.39
N ALA A 101 4.07 21.93 -1.37
CA ALA A 101 4.90 23.12 -1.51
C ALA A 101 6.05 22.93 -2.53
N GLU A 102 6.47 21.69 -2.76
CA GLU A 102 7.55 21.34 -3.70
C GLU A 102 7.07 21.21 -5.16
N GLY A 103 5.76 21.18 -5.39
CA GLY A 103 5.19 21.10 -6.73
C GLY A 103 3.95 20.22 -6.83
N THR A 104 3.59 19.90 -8.06
CA THR A 104 2.42 19.10 -8.40
C THR A 104 2.82 17.93 -9.28
N VAL A 105 2.33 16.75 -8.95
CA VAL A 105 2.55 15.51 -9.72
C VAL A 105 1.22 14.87 -10.04
N GLU A 106 1.03 14.49 -11.31
CA GLU A 106 -0.08 13.65 -11.71
C GLU A 106 0.24 12.18 -11.46
N LEU A 107 -0.69 11.47 -10.85
CA LEU A 107 -0.54 10.09 -10.42
C LEU A 107 -1.66 9.23 -11.02
N PRO A 108 -1.46 8.72 -12.24
CA PRO A 108 -2.41 7.80 -12.87
C PRO A 108 -2.52 6.48 -12.08
N CYS A 109 -3.59 5.74 -12.31
CA CYS A 109 -3.77 4.39 -11.75
C CYS A 109 -2.51 3.53 -11.97
N THR A 110 -2.13 2.73 -10.98
CA THR A 110 -0.93 1.88 -10.91
C THR A 110 0.40 2.62 -10.68
N ARG A 111 0.36 3.93 -10.45
CA ARG A 111 1.56 4.71 -10.10
C ARG A 111 1.59 5.05 -8.62
N SER A 112 2.81 5.20 -8.11
CA SER A 112 3.08 5.62 -6.74
C SER A 112 4.02 6.82 -6.72
N ALA A 113 3.82 7.69 -5.74
CA ALA A 113 4.71 8.79 -5.44
C ALA A 113 5.13 8.73 -3.98
N LEU A 114 6.37 9.13 -3.72
CA LEU A 114 6.86 9.36 -2.36
C LEU A 114 6.80 10.86 -2.07
N VAL A 115 6.11 11.21 -0.99
CA VAL A 115 6.04 12.58 -0.47
C VAL A 115 7.01 12.68 0.70
N PRO A 116 8.11 13.44 0.59
CA PRO A 116 9.12 13.53 1.63
C PRO A 116 8.60 14.30 2.85
N ALA A 117 9.14 13.99 4.02
CA ALA A 117 8.75 14.65 5.28
C ALA A 117 8.94 16.18 5.25
N SER A 118 9.90 16.65 4.46
CA SER A 118 10.21 18.09 4.28
C SER A 118 9.06 18.88 3.64
N ALA A 119 8.16 18.22 2.90
CA ALA A 119 7.02 18.90 2.27
C ALA A 119 5.97 19.41 3.29
N GLY A 120 6.03 18.94 4.53
CA GLY A 120 5.13 19.36 5.62
C GLY A 120 3.71 18.85 5.46
N SER A 121 3.05 19.19 4.36
CA SER A 121 1.71 18.76 3.99
C SER A 121 1.57 18.55 2.48
N TYR A 122 0.51 17.86 2.06
CA TYR A 122 0.14 17.71 0.66
C TYR A 122 -1.37 17.53 0.51
N VAL A 123 -1.85 17.74 -0.68
CA VAL A 123 -3.26 17.54 -1.05
C VAL A 123 -3.33 16.50 -2.16
N VAL A 124 -4.24 15.55 -2.01
CA VAL A 124 -4.64 14.63 -3.09
C VAL A 124 -5.92 15.18 -3.70
N GLU A 125 -5.92 15.42 -5.00
CA GLU A 125 -7.05 15.95 -5.75
C GLU A 125 -7.47 14.99 -6.86
N GLY A 126 -8.77 14.94 -7.15
CA GLY A 126 -9.32 14.17 -8.26
C GLY A 126 -10.52 13.31 -7.90
N ASP A 127 -10.88 12.42 -8.81
CA ASP A 127 -11.84 11.32 -8.61
C ASP A 127 -11.05 10.02 -8.69
N CYS A 128 -10.59 9.54 -7.52
CA CYS A 128 -9.60 8.47 -7.45
C CYS A 128 -9.69 7.68 -6.15
N ARG A 129 -9.14 6.48 -6.19
CA ARG A 129 -8.82 5.69 -4.99
C ARG A 129 -7.31 5.63 -4.84
N VAL A 130 -6.84 6.01 -3.67
CA VAL A 130 -5.41 5.96 -3.33
C VAL A 130 -5.17 5.15 -2.06
N ILE A 131 -4.00 4.52 -2.00
CA ILE A 131 -3.47 3.91 -0.78
C ILE A 131 -2.37 4.85 -0.29
N ARG A 132 -2.50 5.31 0.95
CA ARG A 132 -1.45 6.05 1.66
C ARG A 132 -0.77 5.12 2.64
N SER A 133 0.55 5.00 2.56
CA SER A 133 1.33 4.19 3.49
C SER A 133 2.42 5.03 4.15
N TYR A 134 2.68 4.77 5.42
CA TYR A 134 3.76 5.42 6.19
C TYR A 134 4.26 4.51 7.30
N ALA A 135 5.52 4.72 7.73
CA ALA A 135 6.11 3.98 8.83
C ALA A 135 5.51 4.42 10.17
N THR A 136 5.23 3.48 11.06
CA THR A 136 4.88 3.74 12.45
C THR A 136 6.10 4.24 13.23
N ARG A 137 5.87 5.02 14.28
CA ARG A 137 6.91 5.35 15.25
C ARG A 137 6.84 4.37 16.42
N PRO A 138 7.97 4.14 17.12
CA PRO A 138 7.95 3.38 18.37
C PRO A 138 6.94 4.01 19.36
N GLY A 139 5.99 3.21 19.83
CA GLY A 139 4.91 3.66 20.74
C GLY A 139 3.60 4.09 20.08
N GLU A 140 3.48 4.05 18.75
CA GLU A 140 2.22 4.29 18.01
C GLU A 140 1.52 2.97 17.61
N GLU A 141 1.72 1.91 18.35
CA GLU A 141 1.31 0.53 18.00
C GLU A 141 -0.14 0.20 18.41
N GLU A 142 -1.02 1.19 18.55
CA GLU A 142 -2.45 0.98 18.85
C GLU A 142 -3.36 1.13 17.64
#